data_ce0fc1e2b099d7dfa58d5ba107d3f735
#
_entry.id   ce0fc1e2b099d7dfa58d5ba107d3f735
#
_cell.length_a   1.000
_cell.length_b   1.000
_cell.length_c   1.000
_cell.angle_alpha   90.00
_cell.angle_beta   90.00
_cell.angle_gamma   90.00
#
_symmetry.space_group_name_H-M   'P 1'
#
loop_
_entity.id
_entity.type
_entity.pdbx_description
1 polymer ?
#
loop_
_entity_poly.entity_id
_entity_poly.type
_entity_poly.pdbx_seq_one_letter_code
_entity_poly.pdbx_strand_id
1 'polypeptide(L)'
;MNAKQREQYWIKVERLRSQLDAKYIALFANAIDKDMKRFIVMLKKNGPEATRSMMGTYVWNEEMFTIMQKLYKEAAILFGNASYRAVGVMSRKAGNPFGLNLDWINEMLTFLTKFGLQLVANMTNTTKMKIDTIISLGIAEGLSSDEIAKMIMEDEELGYAKMRATRIARTEVMRASNYAAYVGASKHEFLVDKIWIATRDSRTRRIPKQSYDHWDMDGQIKAFDEQFTSVDKLGRPVVADIPGDPKSPKGFTINCRCTVGFIPKRDANGRLILKR
;
A
#
# COMPACT_ATOMS: atom_id res chain seq x y z
N MET A 1 -0.41 -2.80 -24.76
CA MET A 1 0.40 -1.57 -24.52
C MET A 1 1.86 -1.88 -24.82
N ASN A 2 2.53 -1.08 -25.66
CA ASN A 2 3.98 -1.17 -25.86
C ASN A 2 4.75 -0.51 -24.69
N ALA A 3 6.09 -0.63 -24.66
CA ALA A 3 6.91 -0.11 -23.55
C ALA A 3 6.71 1.40 -23.32
N LYS A 4 6.69 2.23 -24.38
CA LYS A 4 6.48 3.68 -24.29
C LYS A 4 5.10 4.04 -23.72
N GLN A 5 4.06 3.28 -24.12
CA GLN A 5 2.71 3.48 -23.59
C GLN A 5 2.62 3.11 -22.10
N ARG A 6 3.32 2.05 -21.64
CA ARG A 6 3.39 1.68 -20.24
C ARG A 6 4.09 2.73 -19.41
N GLU A 7 5.21 3.27 -19.88
CA GLU A 7 5.93 4.35 -19.22
C GLU A 7 5.07 5.62 -19.08
N GLN A 8 4.41 6.04 -20.13
CA GLN A 8 3.52 7.20 -20.10
C GLN A 8 2.33 6.99 -19.14
N TYR A 9 1.77 5.78 -19.12
CA TYR A 9 0.70 5.44 -18.18
C TYR A 9 1.21 5.51 -16.74
N TRP A 10 2.39 4.92 -16.47
CA TRP A 10 3.02 4.96 -15.15
C TRP A 10 3.26 6.42 -14.68
N ILE A 11 3.80 7.28 -15.54
CA ILE A 11 4.05 8.69 -15.22
C ILE A 11 2.74 9.41 -14.79
N LYS A 12 1.65 9.16 -15.49
CA LYS A 12 0.33 9.74 -15.13
C LYS A 12 -0.15 9.27 -13.76
N VAL A 13 -0.04 7.98 -13.50
CA VAL A 13 -0.43 7.38 -12.22
C VAL A 13 0.44 7.92 -11.08
N GLU A 14 1.75 8.00 -11.29
CA GLU A 14 2.69 8.48 -10.27
C GLU A 14 2.49 9.96 -9.93
N ARG A 15 2.13 10.79 -10.91
CA ARG A 15 1.76 12.18 -10.64
C ARG A 15 0.56 12.30 -9.68
N LEU A 16 -0.46 11.48 -9.87
CA LEU A 16 -1.62 11.44 -8.97
C LEU A 16 -1.25 10.88 -7.60
N ARG A 17 -0.41 9.83 -7.55
CA ARG A 17 0.09 9.28 -6.29
C ARG A 17 0.88 10.30 -5.48
N SER A 18 1.76 11.06 -6.12
CA SER A 18 2.58 12.08 -5.44
C SER A 18 1.74 13.15 -4.74
N GLN A 19 0.56 13.48 -5.26
CA GLN A 19 -0.37 14.40 -4.60
C GLN A 19 -0.94 13.80 -3.31
N LEU A 20 -1.32 12.53 -3.34
CA LEU A 20 -1.79 11.82 -2.15
C LEU A 20 -0.66 11.56 -1.15
N ASP A 21 0.53 11.18 -1.64
CA ASP A 21 1.69 10.89 -0.78
C ASP A 21 1.98 12.06 0.15
N ALA A 22 2.08 13.28 -0.36
CA ALA A 22 2.38 14.46 0.46
C ALA A 22 1.37 14.66 1.59
N LYS A 23 0.06 14.54 1.26
CA LYS A 23 -1.03 14.66 2.22
C LYS A 23 -1.00 13.57 3.28
N TYR A 24 -0.87 12.31 2.85
CA TYR A 24 -0.99 11.17 3.76
C TYR A 24 0.29 10.92 4.56
N ILE A 25 1.47 11.33 4.08
CA ILE A 25 2.70 11.35 4.88
C ILE A 25 2.51 12.24 6.12
N ALA A 26 1.95 13.43 5.96
CA ALA A 26 1.70 14.34 7.08
C ALA A 26 0.70 13.75 8.09
N LEU A 27 -0.41 13.18 7.60
CA LEU A 27 -1.43 12.56 8.47
C LEU A 27 -0.87 11.36 9.25
N PHE A 28 -0.16 10.47 8.58
CA PHE A 28 0.47 9.31 9.25
C PHE A 28 1.58 9.74 10.21
N ALA A 29 2.38 10.75 9.86
CA ALA A 29 3.42 11.25 10.75
C ALA A 29 2.83 11.82 12.05
N ASN A 30 1.77 12.62 11.95
CA ASN A 30 1.08 13.17 13.11
C ASN A 30 0.48 12.07 13.99
N ALA A 31 -0.14 11.05 13.41
CA ALA A 31 -0.69 9.94 14.18
C ALA A 31 0.38 9.14 14.92
N ILE A 32 1.52 8.85 14.25
CA ILE A 32 2.66 8.16 14.87
C ILE A 32 3.26 8.99 16.02
N ASP A 33 3.47 10.28 15.80
CA ASP A 33 4.03 11.18 16.81
C ASP A 33 3.11 11.30 18.05
N LYS A 34 1.81 11.42 17.84
CA LYS A 34 0.80 11.45 18.88
C LYS A 34 0.80 10.16 19.71
N ASP A 35 0.85 9.01 19.06
CA ASP A 35 0.94 7.72 19.74
C ASP A 35 2.21 7.60 20.58
N MET A 36 3.35 8.01 20.02
CA MET A 36 4.62 7.96 20.71
C MET A 36 4.62 8.86 21.96
N LYS A 37 4.10 10.09 21.83
CA LYS A 37 3.96 11.00 22.98
C LYS A 37 3.09 10.43 24.09
N ARG A 38 1.95 9.83 23.75
CA ARG A 38 1.08 9.15 24.73
C ARG A 38 1.82 8.01 25.43
N PHE A 39 2.56 7.21 24.67
CA PHE A 39 3.33 6.10 25.20
C PHE A 39 4.45 6.56 26.17
N ILE A 40 5.20 7.61 25.82
CA ILE A 40 6.25 8.18 26.68
C ILE A 40 5.67 8.73 28.00
N VAL A 41 4.50 9.38 27.95
CA VAL A 41 3.81 9.82 29.16
C VAL A 41 3.45 8.62 30.05
N MET A 42 2.96 7.53 29.48
CA MET A 42 2.64 6.30 30.23
C MET A 42 3.90 5.68 30.84
N LEU A 43 5.01 5.61 30.09
CA LEU A 43 6.29 5.09 30.55
C LEU A 43 6.83 5.88 31.75
N LYS A 44 6.81 7.22 31.69
CA LYS A 44 7.26 8.09 32.79
C LYS A 44 6.38 8.00 34.04
N LYS A 45 5.06 7.81 33.82
CA LYS A 45 4.09 7.71 34.94
C LYS A 45 4.15 6.36 35.64
N ASN A 46 4.27 5.26 34.93
CA ASN A 46 4.12 3.92 35.51
C ASN A 46 5.45 3.19 35.75
N GLY A 47 6.55 3.69 35.22
CA GLY A 47 7.84 3.01 35.24
C GLY A 47 8.00 1.96 34.16
N PRO A 48 9.24 1.49 33.91
CA PRO A 48 9.53 0.59 32.78
C PRO A 48 8.86 -0.79 32.87
N GLU A 49 8.93 -1.45 34.03
CA GLU A 49 8.38 -2.81 34.22
C GLU A 49 6.86 -2.83 34.08
N ALA A 50 6.17 -1.89 34.74
CA ALA A 50 4.71 -1.78 34.63
C ALA A 50 4.29 -1.43 33.20
N THR A 51 5.00 -0.52 32.53
CA THR A 51 4.73 -0.17 31.14
C THR A 51 4.91 -1.36 30.22
N ARG A 52 5.96 -2.14 30.39
CA ARG A 52 6.21 -3.35 29.60
C ARG A 52 5.09 -4.38 29.73
N SER A 53 4.60 -4.63 30.94
CA SER A 53 3.46 -5.54 31.14
C SER A 53 2.15 -5.03 30.53
N MET A 54 1.98 -3.72 30.40
CA MET A 54 0.80 -3.10 29.77
C MET A 54 0.88 -3.00 28.24
N MET A 55 2.03 -3.28 27.62
CA MET A 55 2.20 -3.14 26.16
C MET A 55 1.24 -3.99 25.33
N GLY A 56 0.82 -5.14 25.85
CA GLY A 56 -0.14 -6.03 25.19
C GLY A 56 -1.50 -5.38 24.98
N THR A 57 -1.96 -4.59 25.96
CA THR A 57 -3.27 -3.93 25.98
C THR A 57 -3.23 -2.49 25.47
N TYR A 58 -2.04 -1.91 25.28
CA TYR A 58 -1.91 -0.53 24.80
C TYR A 58 -2.43 -0.40 23.37
N VAL A 59 -3.33 0.55 23.17
CA VAL A 59 -3.94 0.84 21.86
C VAL A 59 -3.00 1.72 21.03
N TRP A 60 -2.31 1.07 20.10
CA TRP A 60 -1.45 1.74 19.13
C TRP A 60 -2.20 2.09 17.85
N ASN A 61 -1.80 3.21 17.23
CA ASN A 61 -2.28 3.57 15.88
C ASN A 61 -3.81 3.70 15.78
N GLU A 62 -4.47 4.21 16.84
CA GLU A 62 -5.92 4.39 16.89
C GLU A 62 -6.47 5.18 15.68
N GLU A 63 -5.73 6.20 15.23
CA GLU A 63 -6.14 7.04 14.09
C GLU A 63 -5.79 6.43 12.72
N MET A 64 -4.91 5.43 12.67
CA MET A 64 -4.40 4.87 11.40
C MET A 64 -5.51 4.33 10.50
N PHE A 65 -6.45 3.58 11.06
CA PHE A 65 -7.55 3.02 10.29
C PHE A 65 -8.44 4.11 9.68
N THR A 66 -8.73 5.16 10.44
CA THR A 66 -9.49 6.32 9.95
C THR A 66 -8.75 7.06 8.83
N ILE A 67 -7.43 7.21 8.95
CA ILE A 67 -6.60 7.81 7.90
C ILE A 67 -6.64 6.93 6.63
N MET A 68 -6.54 5.61 6.79
CA MET A 68 -6.65 4.68 5.67
C MET A 68 -8.03 4.72 5.00
N GLN A 69 -9.11 4.82 5.77
CA GLN A 69 -10.46 4.98 5.20
C GLN A 69 -10.57 6.24 4.32
N LYS A 70 -10.01 7.36 4.76
CA LYS A 70 -9.97 8.60 3.96
C LYS A 70 -9.16 8.40 2.68
N LEU A 71 -7.97 7.80 2.78
CA LEU A 71 -7.11 7.50 1.64
C LEU A 71 -7.83 6.62 0.60
N TYR A 72 -8.46 5.53 1.05
CA TYR A 72 -9.10 4.59 0.14
C TYR A 72 -10.34 5.19 -0.56
N LYS A 73 -11.10 6.06 0.13
CA LYS A 73 -12.19 6.83 -0.51
C LYS A 73 -11.66 7.79 -1.58
N GLU A 74 -10.60 8.54 -1.29
CA GLU A 74 -9.99 9.44 -2.27
C GLU A 74 -9.39 8.69 -3.46
N ALA A 75 -8.74 7.55 -3.20
CA ALA A 75 -8.19 6.70 -4.26
C ALA A 75 -9.30 6.14 -5.16
N ALA A 76 -10.45 5.73 -4.61
CA ALA A 76 -11.60 5.28 -5.39
C ALA A 76 -12.02 6.33 -6.42
N ILE A 77 -12.15 7.58 -5.99
CA ILE A 77 -12.57 8.69 -6.85
C ILE A 77 -11.51 8.98 -7.92
N LEU A 78 -10.24 9.11 -7.53
CA LEU A 78 -9.17 9.52 -8.44
C LEU A 78 -8.80 8.40 -9.43
N PHE A 79 -8.44 7.24 -8.93
CA PHE A 79 -7.87 6.17 -9.74
C PHE A 79 -8.93 5.25 -10.35
N GLY A 80 -10.06 5.04 -9.67
CA GLY A 80 -11.20 4.30 -10.21
C GLY A 80 -11.74 5.00 -11.45
N ASN A 81 -12.05 6.30 -11.36
CA ASN A 81 -12.51 7.09 -12.50
C ASN A 81 -11.46 7.19 -13.62
N ALA A 82 -10.18 7.39 -13.26
CA ALA A 82 -9.12 7.46 -14.25
C ALA A 82 -8.96 6.14 -15.04
N SER A 83 -9.02 5.00 -14.35
CA SER A 83 -8.95 3.68 -14.95
C SER A 83 -10.16 3.38 -15.82
N TYR A 84 -11.37 3.62 -15.32
CA TYR A 84 -12.60 3.45 -16.09
C TYR A 84 -12.55 4.25 -17.41
N ARG A 85 -12.21 5.54 -17.34
CA ARG A 85 -12.08 6.39 -18.54
C ARG A 85 -11.02 5.89 -19.51
N ALA A 86 -9.84 5.49 -19.00
CA ALA A 86 -8.74 5.01 -19.84
C ALA A 86 -9.15 3.75 -20.62
N VAL A 87 -9.81 2.81 -19.98
CA VAL A 87 -10.34 1.59 -20.62
C VAL A 87 -11.46 1.93 -21.60
N GLY A 88 -12.36 2.84 -21.25
CA GLY A 88 -13.44 3.34 -22.13
C GLY A 88 -12.91 3.96 -23.43
N VAL A 89 -11.89 4.82 -23.35
CA VAL A 89 -11.23 5.42 -24.51
C VAL A 89 -10.59 4.35 -25.40
N MET A 90 -9.87 3.40 -24.80
CA MET A 90 -9.24 2.30 -25.57
C MET A 90 -10.28 1.39 -26.24
N SER A 91 -11.47 1.27 -25.65
CA SER A 91 -12.56 0.47 -26.22
C SER A 91 -13.33 1.19 -27.35
N ARG A 92 -13.13 2.51 -27.50
CA ARG A 92 -13.96 3.43 -28.29
C ARG A 92 -15.42 3.53 -27.81
N LYS A 93 -15.70 3.04 -26.63
CA LYS A 93 -16.96 3.22 -25.91
C LYS A 93 -16.72 4.26 -24.83
N ALA A 94 -16.99 5.53 -25.12
CA ALA A 94 -16.94 6.58 -24.13
C ALA A 94 -18.08 6.39 -23.12
N GLY A 95 -17.81 5.62 -22.08
CA GLY A 95 -18.68 5.57 -20.91
C GLY A 95 -18.55 6.88 -20.14
N ASN A 96 -19.67 7.46 -19.76
CA ASN A 96 -19.70 8.65 -18.93
C ASN A 96 -19.80 8.26 -17.45
N PRO A 97 -18.70 8.28 -16.68
CA PRO A 97 -18.76 8.01 -15.25
C PRO A 97 -19.10 9.31 -14.52
N PHE A 98 -20.29 9.87 -14.77
CA PHE A 98 -20.75 11.00 -13.99
C PHE A 98 -21.40 10.50 -12.70
N GLY A 99 -20.74 10.82 -11.60
CA GLY A 99 -21.19 10.64 -10.25
C GLY A 99 -20.11 9.98 -9.40
N LEU A 100 -20.08 10.35 -8.12
CA LEU A 100 -19.49 9.56 -7.06
C LEU A 100 -20.15 8.18 -7.13
N ASN A 101 -19.47 7.20 -7.72
CA ASN A 101 -20.03 5.86 -7.75
C ASN A 101 -19.85 5.26 -6.36
N LEU A 102 -20.92 5.33 -5.56
CA LEU A 102 -20.94 4.82 -4.19
C LEU A 102 -20.53 3.35 -4.13
N ASP A 103 -20.82 2.57 -5.18
CA ASP A 103 -20.44 1.16 -5.26
C ASP A 103 -18.91 0.99 -5.27
N TRP A 104 -18.18 1.87 -5.95
CA TRP A 104 -16.71 1.80 -5.96
C TRP A 104 -16.13 2.14 -4.60
N ILE A 105 -16.69 3.15 -3.95
CA ILE A 105 -16.29 3.53 -2.58
C ILE A 105 -16.58 2.36 -1.63
N ASN A 106 -17.75 1.75 -1.73
CA ASN A 106 -18.13 0.61 -0.90
C ASN A 106 -17.21 -0.61 -1.13
N GLU A 107 -16.86 -0.92 -2.38
CA GLU A 107 -15.88 -1.98 -2.67
C GLU A 107 -14.50 -1.68 -2.07
N MET A 108 -14.03 -0.42 -2.15
CA MET A 108 -12.78 0.01 -1.54
C MET A 108 -12.81 -0.11 -0.01
N LEU A 109 -13.93 0.25 0.62
CA LEU A 109 -14.09 0.13 2.06
C LEU A 109 -14.24 -1.33 2.51
N THR A 110 -14.90 -2.18 1.72
CA THR A 110 -14.97 -3.63 1.95
C THR A 110 -13.59 -4.26 1.90
N PHE A 111 -12.79 -3.90 0.90
CA PHE A 111 -11.39 -4.34 0.84
C PHE A 111 -10.60 -3.89 2.07
N LEU A 112 -10.74 -2.62 2.46
CA LEU A 112 -10.06 -2.08 3.64
C LEU A 112 -10.52 -2.77 4.92
N THR A 113 -11.81 -3.06 5.08
CA THR A 113 -12.33 -3.80 6.23
C THR A 113 -11.72 -5.21 6.29
N LYS A 114 -11.60 -5.87 5.16
CA LYS A 114 -11.03 -7.22 5.07
C LYS A 114 -9.54 -7.28 5.42
N PHE A 115 -8.76 -6.29 4.98
CA PHE A 115 -7.29 -6.33 5.09
C PHE A 115 -6.71 -5.23 6.00
N GLY A 116 -7.43 -4.13 6.19
CA GLY A 116 -6.91 -2.92 6.84
C GLY A 116 -6.53 -3.14 8.31
N LEU A 117 -7.31 -3.89 9.07
CA LEU A 117 -6.97 -4.21 10.46
C LEU A 117 -5.66 -4.99 10.55
N GLN A 118 -5.44 -5.95 9.66
CA GLN A 118 -4.18 -6.70 9.61
C GLN A 118 -3.00 -5.83 9.16
N LEU A 119 -3.24 -4.89 8.23
CA LEU A 119 -2.22 -3.94 7.78
C LEU A 119 -1.80 -3.03 8.93
N VAL A 120 -2.74 -2.46 9.68
CA VAL A 120 -2.48 -1.65 10.87
C VAL A 120 -1.77 -2.49 11.95
N ALA A 121 -2.24 -3.70 12.23
CA ALA A 121 -1.61 -4.61 13.18
C ALA A 121 -0.14 -4.91 12.81
N ASN A 122 0.15 -5.12 11.55
CA ASN A 122 1.52 -5.35 11.07
C ASN A 122 2.45 -4.15 11.31
N MET A 123 1.94 -2.92 11.10
CA MET A 123 2.68 -1.68 11.40
C MET A 123 2.94 -1.55 12.91
N THR A 124 1.92 -1.87 13.72
CA THR A 124 1.95 -1.82 15.16
C THR A 124 2.94 -2.82 15.76
N ASN A 125 2.92 -4.08 15.31
CA ASN A 125 3.76 -5.13 15.86
C ASN A 125 5.26 -4.84 15.73
N THR A 126 5.69 -4.30 14.59
CA THR A 126 7.09 -3.89 14.42
C THR A 126 7.49 -2.82 15.44
N THR A 127 6.61 -1.86 15.70
CA THR A 127 6.83 -0.81 16.72
C THR A 127 6.89 -1.40 18.13
N LYS A 128 5.92 -2.25 18.48
CA LYS A 128 5.86 -2.90 19.79
C LYS A 128 7.11 -3.70 20.11
N MET A 129 7.54 -4.56 19.17
CA MET A 129 8.74 -5.39 19.35
C MET A 129 9.99 -4.55 19.61
N LYS A 130 10.16 -3.45 18.87
CA LYS A 130 11.33 -2.60 19.02
C LYS A 130 11.31 -1.84 20.34
N ILE A 131 10.17 -1.29 20.73
CA ILE A 131 9.99 -0.63 22.03
C ILE A 131 10.22 -1.61 23.19
N ASP A 132 9.68 -2.84 23.09
CA ASP A 132 9.91 -3.88 24.12
C ASP A 132 11.40 -4.21 24.27
N THR A 133 12.15 -4.29 23.18
CA THR A 133 13.59 -4.50 23.21
C THR A 133 14.31 -3.35 23.93
N ILE A 134 13.98 -2.10 23.63
CA ILE A 134 14.60 -0.93 24.26
C ILE A 134 14.28 -0.87 25.75
N ILE A 135 13.03 -1.10 26.13
CA ILE A 135 12.62 -1.12 27.56
C ILE A 135 13.34 -2.26 28.29
N SER A 136 13.42 -3.45 27.69
CA SER A 136 14.10 -4.61 28.29
C SER A 136 15.58 -4.34 28.55
N LEU A 137 16.28 -3.72 27.60
CA LEU A 137 17.65 -3.27 27.74
C LEU A 137 17.79 -2.24 28.87
N GLY A 138 16.95 -1.21 28.87
CA GLY A 138 16.96 -0.19 29.88
C GLY A 138 16.71 -0.71 31.29
N ILE A 139 15.79 -1.68 31.45
CA ILE A 139 15.56 -2.37 32.73
C ILE A 139 16.82 -3.13 33.16
N ALA A 140 17.43 -3.91 32.24
CA ALA A 140 18.65 -4.68 32.53
C ALA A 140 19.85 -3.80 32.92
N GLU A 141 19.94 -2.60 32.39
CA GLU A 141 20.97 -1.59 32.70
C GLU A 141 20.59 -0.70 33.87
N GLY A 142 19.43 -0.85 34.48
CA GLY A 142 18.97 -0.05 35.64
C GLY A 142 18.65 1.39 35.28
N LEU A 143 18.30 1.68 34.01
CA LEU A 143 18.01 3.04 33.58
C LEU A 143 16.65 3.55 34.06
N SER A 144 16.58 4.86 34.29
CA SER A 144 15.34 5.56 34.62
C SER A 144 14.35 5.58 33.43
N SER A 145 13.08 5.86 33.74
CA SER A 145 12.06 6.05 32.68
C SER A 145 12.41 7.19 31.72
N ASP A 146 13.09 8.22 32.17
CA ASP A 146 13.52 9.34 31.33
C ASP A 146 14.63 8.95 30.37
N GLU A 147 15.60 8.16 30.83
CA GLU A 147 16.67 7.64 29.98
C GLU A 147 16.14 6.67 28.93
N ILE A 148 15.25 5.75 29.32
CA ILE A 148 14.59 4.83 28.40
C ILE A 148 13.72 5.60 27.39
N ALA A 149 12.98 6.62 27.83
CA ALA A 149 12.21 7.50 26.93
C ALA A 149 13.11 8.18 25.91
N LYS A 150 14.29 8.66 26.34
CA LYS A 150 15.29 9.25 25.45
C LYS A 150 15.81 8.24 24.42
N MET A 151 16.14 7.01 24.84
CA MET A 151 16.55 5.94 23.93
C MET A 151 15.47 5.64 22.88
N ILE A 152 14.20 5.61 23.27
CA ILE A 152 13.08 5.40 22.33
C ILE A 152 12.98 6.55 21.33
N MET A 153 13.14 7.80 21.77
CA MET A 153 13.04 8.97 20.89
C MET A 153 14.24 9.14 19.97
N GLU A 154 15.42 8.69 20.37
CA GLU A 154 16.66 8.75 19.61
C GLU A 154 16.86 7.53 18.68
N ASP A 155 16.06 6.47 18.82
CA ASP A 155 16.11 5.32 17.96
C ASP A 155 15.77 5.70 16.49
N GLU A 156 16.66 5.38 15.55
CA GLU A 156 16.51 5.76 14.14
C GLU A 156 15.21 5.26 13.49
N GLU A 157 14.70 4.10 13.90
CA GLU A 157 13.46 3.56 13.34
C GLU A 157 12.19 4.07 14.04
N LEU A 158 12.27 4.38 15.34
CA LEU A 158 11.14 4.87 16.14
C LEU A 158 11.06 6.39 16.17
N GLY A 159 12.21 7.06 16.33
CA GLY A 159 12.29 8.53 16.44
C GLY A 159 11.95 9.28 15.16
N TYR A 160 12.17 8.66 13.99
CA TYR A 160 11.88 9.30 12.70
C TYR A 160 10.45 9.01 12.23
N ALA A 161 9.46 9.55 12.93
CA ALA A 161 8.05 9.44 12.56
C ALA A 161 7.81 9.76 11.06
N LYS A 162 8.50 10.76 10.51
CA LYS A 162 8.41 11.15 9.11
C LYS A 162 8.90 10.06 8.14
N MET A 163 9.99 9.36 8.45
CA MET A 163 10.49 8.27 7.58
C MET A 163 9.53 7.07 7.58
N ARG A 164 9.01 6.71 8.75
CA ARG A 164 8.02 5.64 8.89
C ARG A 164 6.72 6.00 8.18
N ALA A 165 6.22 7.21 8.40
CA ALA A 165 5.03 7.73 7.73
C ALA A 165 5.19 7.75 6.21
N THR A 166 6.36 8.13 5.69
CA THR A 166 6.67 8.12 4.26
C THR A 166 6.58 6.70 3.69
N ARG A 167 7.13 5.70 4.37
CA ARG A 167 7.08 4.29 3.94
C ARG A 167 5.65 3.75 3.96
N ILE A 168 4.90 4.06 5.01
CA ILE A 168 3.50 3.66 5.15
C ILE A 168 2.66 4.34 4.06
N ALA A 169 2.71 5.66 3.94
CA ALA A 169 1.93 6.43 2.97
C ALA A 169 2.18 5.93 1.54
N ARG A 170 3.43 5.83 1.10
CA ARG A 170 3.78 5.33 -0.25
C ARG A 170 3.27 3.92 -0.51
N THR A 171 3.34 3.05 0.50
CA THR A 171 2.84 1.67 0.36
C THR A 171 1.33 1.66 0.23
N GLU A 172 0.63 2.40 1.09
CA GLU A 172 -0.84 2.40 1.10
C GLU A 172 -1.44 3.21 -0.05
N VAL A 173 -0.84 4.34 -0.45
CA VAL A 173 -1.25 5.09 -1.66
C VAL A 173 -1.07 4.23 -2.91
N MET A 174 0.05 3.51 -3.05
CA MET A 174 0.27 2.58 -4.15
C MET A 174 -0.76 1.45 -4.16
N ARG A 175 -1.03 0.84 -3.01
CA ARG A 175 -2.04 -0.23 -2.86
C ARG A 175 -3.44 0.27 -3.20
N ALA A 176 -3.87 1.36 -2.56
CA ALA A 176 -5.19 1.95 -2.77
C ALA A 176 -5.40 2.37 -4.23
N SER A 177 -4.40 2.99 -4.87
CA SER A 177 -4.49 3.41 -6.27
C SER A 177 -4.63 2.22 -7.23
N ASN A 178 -3.88 1.14 -7.03
CA ASN A 178 -3.98 -0.07 -7.87
C ASN A 178 -5.32 -0.78 -7.67
N TYR A 179 -5.79 -0.89 -6.42
CA TYR A 179 -7.08 -1.51 -6.15
C TYR A 179 -8.24 -0.69 -6.70
N ALA A 180 -8.20 0.64 -6.56
CA ALA A 180 -9.19 1.54 -7.15
C ALA A 180 -9.22 1.44 -8.68
N ALA A 181 -8.04 1.37 -9.32
CA ALA A 181 -7.94 1.17 -10.76
C ALA A 181 -8.53 -0.19 -11.20
N TYR A 182 -8.30 -1.25 -10.41
CA TYR A 182 -8.88 -2.56 -10.61
C TYR A 182 -10.42 -2.52 -10.51
N VAL A 183 -10.96 -1.90 -9.48
CA VAL A 183 -12.41 -1.72 -9.31
C VAL A 183 -13.00 -0.91 -10.47
N GLY A 184 -12.36 0.20 -10.86
CA GLY A 184 -12.83 1.00 -11.99
C GLY A 184 -12.86 0.21 -13.30
N ALA A 185 -11.82 -0.57 -13.60
CA ALA A 185 -11.77 -1.41 -14.80
C ALA A 185 -12.82 -2.54 -14.79
N SER A 186 -13.18 -3.06 -13.62
CA SER A 186 -14.19 -4.12 -13.49
C SER A 186 -15.60 -3.71 -13.89
N LYS A 187 -15.89 -2.40 -13.95
CA LYS A 187 -17.24 -1.88 -14.17
C LYS A 187 -17.66 -1.79 -15.63
N HIS A 188 -16.78 -2.14 -16.56
CA HIS A 188 -17.16 -2.24 -17.97
C HIS A 188 -17.97 -3.51 -18.25
N GLU A 189 -18.87 -3.44 -19.21
CA GLU A 189 -19.68 -4.58 -19.70
C GLU A 189 -18.91 -5.60 -20.56
N PHE A 190 -17.67 -5.29 -20.89
CA PHE A 190 -16.78 -6.14 -21.68
C PHE A 190 -15.59 -6.63 -20.85
N LEU A 191 -14.98 -7.71 -21.31
CA LEU A 191 -13.80 -8.29 -20.69
C LEU A 191 -12.58 -7.37 -20.85
N VAL A 192 -11.74 -7.34 -19.83
CA VAL A 192 -10.45 -6.65 -19.85
C VAL A 192 -9.36 -7.61 -19.39
N ASP A 193 -8.18 -7.49 -19.98
CA ASP A 193 -6.97 -8.09 -19.46
C ASP A 193 -6.25 -7.06 -18.60
N LYS A 194 -5.44 -7.52 -17.66
CA LYS A 194 -4.61 -6.67 -16.80
C LYS A 194 -3.14 -6.84 -17.16
N ILE A 195 -2.37 -5.75 -17.06
CA ILE A 195 -0.95 -5.72 -17.38
C ILE A 195 -0.17 -5.15 -16.19
N TRP A 196 0.92 -5.85 -15.79
CA TRP A 196 1.85 -5.33 -14.81
C TRP A 196 2.76 -4.28 -15.43
N ILE A 197 2.91 -3.14 -14.76
CA ILE A 197 3.74 -2.03 -15.23
C ILE A 197 4.72 -1.67 -14.11
N ALA A 198 6.00 -1.97 -14.33
CA ALA A 198 7.08 -1.59 -13.43
C ALA A 198 7.69 -0.25 -13.83
N THR A 199 8.30 0.43 -12.87
CA THR A 199 9.03 1.70 -13.09
C THR A 199 10.23 1.54 -14.00
N ARG A 200 10.92 0.38 -13.93
CA ARG A 200 12.16 0.03 -14.63
C ARG A 200 13.32 1.02 -14.40
N ASP A 201 13.39 1.59 -13.20
CA ASP A 201 14.52 2.41 -12.75
C ASP A 201 15.45 1.63 -11.78
N SER A 202 16.51 2.27 -11.30
CA SER A 202 17.50 1.67 -10.40
C SER A 202 16.92 1.18 -9.05
N ARG A 203 15.74 1.63 -8.66
CA ARG A 203 15.02 1.23 -7.44
C ARG A 203 13.99 0.12 -7.67
N THR A 204 13.74 -0.27 -8.93
CA THR A 204 12.86 -1.39 -9.25
C THR A 204 13.52 -2.69 -8.81
N ARG A 205 12.78 -3.52 -8.06
CA ARG A 205 13.31 -4.79 -7.57
C ARG A 205 13.75 -5.69 -8.70
N ARG A 206 14.96 -6.24 -8.57
CA ARG A 206 15.55 -7.17 -9.53
C ARG A 206 16.48 -8.16 -8.83
N ILE A 207 16.32 -9.44 -9.15
CA ILE A 207 17.24 -10.51 -8.74
C ILE A 207 18.55 -10.37 -9.56
N PRO A 208 19.75 -10.64 -8.98
CA PRO A 208 19.99 -11.17 -7.61
C PRO A 208 20.10 -10.10 -6.53
N LYS A 209 20.09 -8.81 -6.90
CA LYS A 209 20.30 -7.69 -5.97
C LYS A 209 19.25 -7.65 -4.84
N GLN A 210 18.03 -8.07 -5.14
CA GLN A 210 16.91 -8.06 -4.20
C GLN A 210 16.22 -9.42 -4.15
N SER A 211 15.33 -9.63 -3.16
CA SER A 211 14.68 -10.91 -2.94
C SER A 211 13.57 -11.24 -3.95
N TYR A 212 13.09 -10.25 -4.71
CA TYR A 212 11.99 -10.39 -5.65
C TYR A 212 12.31 -9.66 -6.96
N ASP A 213 11.68 -10.06 -8.07
CA ASP A 213 11.89 -9.47 -9.38
C ASP A 213 10.61 -8.81 -9.92
N HIS A 214 10.54 -7.48 -9.80
CA HIS A 214 9.47 -6.70 -10.41
C HIS A 214 9.83 -6.22 -11.82
N TRP A 215 11.12 -6.21 -12.13
CA TRP A 215 11.61 -5.83 -13.45
C TRP A 215 11.15 -6.82 -14.51
N ASP A 216 11.24 -8.10 -14.20
CA ASP A 216 10.84 -9.21 -15.08
C ASP A 216 9.32 -9.32 -15.22
N MET A 217 8.58 -8.79 -14.26
CA MET A 217 7.12 -8.74 -14.34
C MET A 217 6.60 -7.68 -15.29
N ASP A 218 7.43 -6.68 -15.69
CA ASP A 218 6.97 -5.58 -16.55
C ASP A 218 6.46 -6.07 -17.89
N GLY A 219 5.21 -5.74 -18.20
CA GLY A 219 4.54 -6.16 -19.42
C GLY A 219 3.86 -7.52 -19.33
N GLN A 220 3.92 -8.23 -18.21
CA GLN A 220 3.16 -9.47 -18.02
C GLN A 220 1.67 -9.17 -18.13
N ILE A 221 0.98 -9.88 -19.03
CA ILE A 221 -0.47 -9.75 -19.26
C ILE A 221 -1.17 -10.98 -18.69
N LYS A 222 -2.26 -10.76 -17.99
CA LYS A 222 -3.13 -11.81 -17.41
C LYS A 222 -4.60 -11.48 -17.65
N ALA A 223 -5.45 -12.50 -17.72
CA ALA A 223 -6.88 -12.27 -17.63
C ALA A 223 -7.24 -11.58 -16.31
N PHE A 224 -8.39 -10.91 -16.26
CA PHE A 224 -8.76 -10.05 -15.14
C PHE A 224 -8.75 -10.79 -13.79
N ASP A 225 -9.16 -12.03 -13.76
CA ASP A 225 -9.28 -12.93 -12.61
C ASP A 225 -8.03 -13.80 -12.36
N GLU A 226 -7.06 -13.85 -13.29
CA GLU A 226 -5.82 -14.59 -13.12
C GLU A 226 -4.78 -13.80 -12.33
N GLN A 227 -3.91 -14.48 -11.62
CA GLN A 227 -2.81 -13.85 -10.86
C GLN A 227 -1.58 -13.60 -11.73
N PHE A 228 -0.90 -12.48 -11.48
CA PHE A 228 0.48 -12.30 -11.92
C PHE A 228 1.39 -13.25 -11.16
N THR A 229 2.43 -13.73 -11.82
CA THR A 229 3.36 -14.71 -11.28
C THR A 229 4.80 -14.22 -11.36
N SER A 230 5.58 -14.49 -10.33
CA SER A 230 7.00 -14.22 -10.25
C SER A 230 7.67 -15.31 -9.42
N VAL A 231 8.97 -15.22 -9.23
CA VAL A 231 9.73 -16.04 -8.29
C VAL A 231 10.55 -15.16 -7.36
N ASP A 232 10.84 -15.66 -6.16
CA ASP A 232 11.83 -15.03 -5.30
C ASP A 232 13.26 -15.51 -5.67
N LYS A 233 14.26 -14.95 -5.01
CA LYS A 233 15.68 -15.31 -5.25
C LYS A 233 16.03 -16.77 -4.93
N LEU A 234 15.17 -17.52 -4.28
CA LEU A 234 15.31 -18.95 -4.00
C LEU A 234 14.48 -19.81 -4.98
N GLY A 235 13.91 -19.21 -6.03
CA GLY A 235 13.06 -19.90 -7.02
C GLY A 235 11.65 -20.23 -6.51
N ARG A 236 11.23 -19.74 -5.34
CA ARG A 236 9.90 -20.02 -4.81
C ARG A 236 8.86 -19.14 -5.50
N PRO A 237 7.69 -19.70 -5.87
CA PRO A 237 6.66 -18.93 -6.58
C PRO A 237 6.08 -17.81 -5.69
N VAL A 238 5.86 -16.67 -6.32
CA VAL A 238 5.18 -15.50 -5.74
C VAL A 238 4.05 -15.09 -6.68
N VAL A 239 2.87 -14.89 -6.13
CA VAL A 239 1.69 -14.50 -6.91
C VAL A 239 1.08 -13.21 -6.34
N ALA A 240 0.41 -12.46 -7.21
CA ALA A 240 -0.30 -11.24 -6.83
C ALA A 240 -1.48 -10.98 -7.78
N ASP A 241 -2.61 -10.58 -7.22
CA ASP A 241 -3.76 -10.15 -8.04
C ASP A 241 -3.47 -8.79 -8.72
N ILE A 242 -2.78 -7.90 -8.01
CA ILE A 242 -2.36 -6.57 -8.45
C ILE A 242 -1.06 -6.16 -7.74
N PRO A 243 -0.32 -5.11 -8.19
CA PRO A 243 0.76 -4.54 -7.40
C PRO A 243 0.25 -4.02 -6.05
N GLY A 244 0.89 -4.45 -4.96
CA GLY A 244 0.47 -4.10 -3.60
C GLY A 244 -0.55 -5.04 -2.98
N ASP A 245 -0.80 -6.20 -3.57
CA ASP A 245 -1.69 -7.22 -3.03
C ASP A 245 -1.32 -7.55 -1.58
N PRO A 246 -2.24 -7.39 -0.60
CA PRO A 246 -1.97 -7.67 0.81
C PRO A 246 -1.71 -9.16 1.11
N LYS A 247 -2.09 -10.06 0.21
CA LYS A 247 -1.83 -11.50 0.32
C LYS A 247 -0.38 -11.86 -0.05
N SER A 248 0.29 -11.00 -0.83
CA SER A 248 1.68 -11.22 -1.24
C SER A 248 2.66 -10.91 -0.10
N PRO A 249 3.89 -11.48 -0.12
CA PRO A 249 4.90 -11.23 0.90
C PRO A 249 5.19 -9.74 1.13
N LYS A 250 5.41 -9.33 2.38
CA LYS A 250 5.70 -7.93 2.73
C LYS A 250 6.89 -7.36 1.94
N GLY A 251 7.96 -8.14 1.80
CA GLY A 251 9.14 -7.74 1.02
C GLY A 251 8.85 -7.52 -0.47
N PHE A 252 7.80 -8.15 -1.00
CA PHE A 252 7.32 -7.95 -2.36
C PHE A 252 6.52 -6.64 -2.50
N THR A 253 5.73 -6.26 -1.49
CA THR A 253 4.74 -5.17 -1.59
C THR A 253 5.21 -3.84 -1.01
N ILE A 254 5.92 -3.82 0.13
CA ILE A 254 6.31 -2.58 0.81
C ILE A 254 7.18 -1.71 -0.10
N ASN A 255 6.87 -0.41 -0.20
CA ASN A 255 7.63 0.57 -1.01
C ASN A 255 7.68 0.23 -2.52
N CYS A 256 6.77 -0.62 -3.02
CA CYS A 256 6.62 -0.89 -4.43
C CYS A 256 6.07 0.36 -5.15
N ARG A 257 6.48 0.56 -6.42
CA ARG A 257 6.00 1.67 -7.27
C ARG A 257 5.33 1.17 -8.55
N CYS A 258 5.19 -0.14 -8.68
CA CYS A 258 4.51 -0.73 -9.84
C CYS A 258 3.04 -0.32 -9.88
N THR A 259 2.48 -0.31 -11.07
CA THR A 259 1.06 -0.08 -11.28
C THR A 259 0.45 -1.17 -12.15
N VAL A 260 -0.87 -1.30 -12.09
CA VAL A 260 -1.62 -2.16 -12.99
C VAL A 260 -2.30 -1.31 -14.06
N GLY A 261 -2.18 -1.73 -15.31
CA GLY A 261 -2.95 -1.19 -16.44
C GLY A 261 -4.00 -2.21 -16.88
N PHE A 262 -4.99 -1.76 -17.67
CA PHE A 262 -6.06 -2.60 -18.18
C PHE A 262 -6.24 -2.39 -19.67
N ILE A 263 -6.52 -3.48 -20.39
CA ILE A 263 -6.63 -3.53 -21.86
C ILE A 263 -7.95 -4.20 -22.20
N PRO A 264 -8.83 -3.55 -23.00
CA PRO A 264 -10.06 -4.18 -23.48
C PRO A 264 -9.76 -5.44 -24.28
N LYS A 265 -10.42 -6.55 -23.94
CA LYS A 265 -10.25 -7.82 -24.65
C LYS A 265 -11.06 -7.83 -25.95
N ARG A 266 -10.43 -8.31 -27.02
CA ARG A 266 -11.04 -8.35 -28.34
C ARG A 266 -10.96 -9.75 -28.93
N ASP A 267 -11.96 -10.13 -29.73
CA ASP A 267 -11.94 -11.35 -30.52
C ASP A 267 -10.99 -11.22 -31.74
N ALA A 268 -10.89 -12.29 -32.53
CA ALA A 268 -10.07 -12.33 -33.72
C ALA A 268 -10.46 -11.28 -34.79
N ASN A 269 -11.71 -10.80 -34.77
CA ASN A 269 -12.22 -9.77 -35.66
C ASN A 269 -12.08 -8.33 -35.07
N GLY A 270 -11.40 -8.19 -33.95
CA GLY A 270 -11.19 -6.90 -33.26
C GLY A 270 -12.41 -6.38 -32.52
N ARG A 271 -13.48 -7.16 -32.35
CA ARG A 271 -14.69 -6.79 -31.61
C ARG A 271 -14.48 -6.99 -30.09
N LEU A 272 -15.08 -6.13 -29.27
CA LEU A 272 -15.06 -6.28 -27.81
C LEU A 272 -15.77 -7.56 -27.38
N ILE A 273 -15.16 -8.34 -26.50
CA ILE A 273 -15.79 -9.53 -25.90
C ILE A 273 -16.58 -9.06 -24.68
N LEU A 274 -17.91 -9.21 -24.77
CA LEU A 274 -18.80 -8.85 -23.66
C LEU A 274 -18.71 -9.85 -22.50
N LYS A 275 -18.94 -9.38 -21.29
CA LYS A 275 -19.17 -10.26 -20.13
C LYS A 275 -20.50 -10.98 -20.31
N ARG A 276 -20.55 -12.25 -19.92
CA ARG A 276 -21.77 -13.06 -19.92
C ARG A 276 -22.49 -12.91 -18.60
#